data_78d569d93f87b44bc1ad768f119dec5a
#
_entry.id   78d569d93f87b44bc1ad768f119dec5a
#
_cell.length_a   1.000
_cell.length_b   1.000
_cell.length_c   1.000
_cell.angle_alpha   90.00
_cell.angle_beta   90.00
_cell.angle_gamma   90.00
#
_symmetry.space_group_name_H-M   'P 1'
#
loop_
_entity.id
_entity.type
_entity.pdbx_description
1 polymer ?
#
loop_
_entity_poly.entity_id
_entity_poly.type
_entity_poly.pdbx_seq_one_letter_code
_entity_poly.pdbx_strand_id
1 'polypeptide(L)'
;AASDVYKRQVLAAAEVLKAQGAEVEEFDLSLVDYAIPTYYTIAAAEASSNLERFDGVKYGYRAQDAEDLHTMYKRSRSQGFGPEVKRRIMLGSFVLSSGYYDAYYLKALRVKALIKKAFDEAFAKYDVILGPVAPTTAPKLGSSLADPIKMYLGDIYTISINLAGLPGISVPC
;
A
#
# COMPACT_ATOMS: atom_id res chain seq x y z
N ALA A 1 16.01 -3.89 -2.80
CA ALA A 1 16.51 -3.29 -4.05
C ALA A 1 15.95 -4.07 -5.22
N ALA A 2 15.55 -3.37 -6.31
CA ALA A 2 15.23 -4.02 -7.58
C ALA A 2 16.42 -4.87 -8.00
N SER A 3 16.18 -6.05 -8.60
CA SER A 3 17.28 -6.82 -9.15
C SER A 3 18.01 -5.98 -10.20
N ASP A 4 19.30 -6.18 -10.40
CA ASP A 4 20.10 -5.45 -11.40
C ASP A 4 19.51 -5.52 -12.82
N VAL A 5 18.70 -6.55 -13.09
CA VAL A 5 17.98 -6.71 -14.36
C VAL A 5 16.93 -5.62 -14.53
N TYR A 6 16.07 -5.39 -13.55
CA TYR A 6 15.02 -4.35 -13.62
C TYR A 6 15.58 -2.95 -13.64
N LYS A 7 16.64 -2.70 -12.87
CA LYS A 7 17.37 -1.42 -12.94
C LYS A 7 17.89 -1.16 -14.36
N ARG A 8 18.48 -2.17 -14.99
CA ARG A 8 18.97 -2.05 -16.38
C ARG A 8 17.86 -1.81 -17.39
N GLN A 9 16.69 -2.45 -17.23
CA GLN A 9 15.54 -2.24 -18.10
C GLN A 9 15.01 -0.80 -18.01
N VAL A 10 14.86 -0.27 -16.79
CA VAL A 10 14.43 1.12 -16.59
C VAL A 10 15.42 2.10 -17.19
N LEU A 11 16.73 1.87 -17.00
CA LEU A 11 17.77 2.72 -17.60
C LEU A 11 17.78 2.64 -19.12
N ALA A 12 17.56 1.45 -19.70
CA ALA A 12 17.44 1.30 -21.16
C ALA A 12 16.20 2.06 -21.71
N ALA A 13 15.07 2.01 -21.01
CA ALA A 13 13.89 2.80 -21.38
C ALA A 13 14.19 4.32 -21.30
N ALA A 14 14.94 4.76 -20.31
CA ALA A 14 15.37 6.15 -20.18
C ALA A 14 16.23 6.60 -21.38
N GLU A 15 17.13 5.75 -21.87
CA GLU A 15 17.93 6.07 -23.07
C GLU A 15 17.08 6.14 -24.35
N VAL A 16 16.05 5.33 -24.47
CA VAL A 16 15.09 5.44 -25.58
C VAL A 16 14.34 6.77 -25.54
N LEU A 17 13.90 7.21 -24.35
CA LEU A 17 13.24 8.51 -24.19
C LEU A 17 14.18 9.67 -24.53
N LYS A 18 15.45 9.62 -24.09
CA LYS A 18 16.48 10.61 -24.48
C LYS A 18 16.66 10.68 -25.98
N ALA A 19 16.71 9.54 -26.68
CA ALA A 19 16.83 9.49 -28.12
C ALA A 19 15.62 10.11 -28.85
N GLN A 20 14.47 10.19 -28.18
CA GLN A 20 13.26 10.84 -28.67
C GLN A 20 13.16 12.32 -28.26
N GLY A 21 14.18 12.87 -27.61
CA GLY A 21 14.26 14.29 -27.23
C GLY A 21 13.83 14.62 -25.80
N ALA A 22 13.60 13.62 -24.96
CA ALA A 22 13.31 13.87 -23.55
C ALA A 22 14.62 14.21 -22.78
N GLU A 23 14.52 15.18 -21.88
CA GLU A 23 15.57 15.42 -20.87
C GLU A 23 15.34 14.48 -19.69
N VAL A 24 16.33 13.65 -19.38
CA VAL A 24 16.24 12.65 -18.30
C VAL A 24 17.36 12.90 -17.29
N GLU A 25 16.95 13.11 -16.04
CA GLU A 25 17.83 13.28 -14.89
C GLU A 25 17.55 12.20 -13.83
N GLU A 26 18.56 11.76 -13.12
CA GLU A 26 18.39 10.98 -11.89
C GLU A 26 18.21 11.94 -10.71
N PHE A 27 17.25 11.64 -9.84
CA PHE A 27 17.06 12.37 -8.58
C PHE A 27 16.73 11.43 -7.44
N ASP A 28 16.98 11.86 -6.22
CA ASP A 28 16.64 11.13 -5.02
C ASP A 28 15.33 11.62 -4.43
N LEU A 29 14.43 10.66 -4.17
CA LEU A 29 13.15 10.95 -3.53
C LEU A 29 13.25 10.60 -2.04
N SER A 30 13.57 11.58 -1.23
CA SER A 30 13.70 11.42 0.22
C SER A 30 12.39 10.90 0.84
N LEU A 31 12.49 10.20 1.98
CA LEU A 31 11.36 9.67 2.76
C LEU A 31 10.61 8.48 2.15
N VAL A 32 10.95 8.00 0.94
CA VAL A 32 10.34 6.80 0.36
C VAL A 32 10.57 5.56 1.24
N ASP A 33 11.69 5.50 1.96
CA ASP A 33 11.98 4.43 2.91
C ASP A 33 10.94 4.29 4.03
N TYR A 34 10.23 5.38 4.34
CA TYR A 34 9.13 5.39 5.31
C TYR A 34 7.76 5.07 4.70
N ALA A 35 7.67 4.88 3.38
CA ALA A 35 6.39 4.67 2.70
C ALA A 35 5.68 3.40 3.15
N ILE A 36 6.40 2.27 3.27
CA ILE A 36 5.81 0.98 3.67
C ILE A 36 5.16 1.07 5.06
N PRO A 37 5.88 1.42 6.15
CA PRO A 37 5.27 1.49 7.47
C PRO A 37 4.15 2.56 7.54
N THR A 38 4.28 3.67 6.84
CA THR A 38 3.26 4.71 6.76
C THR A 38 1.97 4.19 6.12
N TYR A 39 2.09 3.55 4.96
CA TYR A 39 0.95 3.00 4.22
C TYR A 39 0.21 1.95 5.04
N TYR A 40 0.92 0.94 5.55
CA TYR A 40 0.26 -0.15 6.28
C TYR A 40 -0.38 0.31 7.60
N THR A 41 0.17 1.35 8.23
CA THR A 41 -0.46 1.97 9.41
C THR A 41 -1.78 2.64 9.03
N ILE A 42 -1.79 3.49 8.00
CA ILE A 42 -2.99 4.20 7.55
C ILE A 42 -4.01 3.23 6.95
N ALA A 43 -3.58 2.33 6.06
CA ALA A 43 -4.46 1.39 5.39
C ALA A 43 -5.14 0.44 6.38
N ALA A 44 -4.44 -0.03 7.41
CA ALA A 44 -5.03 -0.86 8.45
C ALA A 44 -6.05 -0.07 9.29
N ALA A 45 -5.74 1.17 9.65
CA ALA A 45 -6.64 2.04 10.39
C ALA A 45 -7.94 2.31 9.61
N GLU A 46 -7.83 2.68 8.34
CA GLU A 46 -8.97 2.91 7.47
C GLU A 46 -9.75 1.63 7.17
N ALA A 47 -9.08 0.50 6.95
CA ALA A 47 -9.74 -0.79 6.77
C ALA A 47 -10.55 -1.19 8.00
N SER A 48 -10.01 -1.01 9.20
CA SER A 48 -10.72 -1.29 10.46
C SER A 48 -12.01 -0.49 10.56
N SER A 49 -11.97 0.82 10.29
CA SER A 49 -13.13 1.70 10.33
C SER A 49 -14.11 1.42 9.19
N ASN A 50 -13.64 1.29 7.95
CA ASN A 50 -14.52 1.10 6.80
C ASN A 50 -15.21 -0.27 6.77
N LEU A 51 -14.55 -1.31 7.24
CA LEU A 51 -15.09 -2.68 7.24
C LEU A 51 -16.01 -2.98 8.43
N GLU A 52 -16.19 -2.07 9.38
CA GLU A 52 -17.15 -2.24 10.48
C GLU A 52 -18.58 -2.39 9.97
N ARG A 53 -18.93 -1.74 8.86
CA ARG A 53 -20.27 -1.78 8.24
C ARG A 53 -20.67 -3.15 7.69
N PHE A 54 -19.72 -4.06 7.49
CA PHE A 54 -20.01 -5.42 7.02
C PHE A 54 -20.32 -6.33 8.20
N ASP A 55 -21.52 -6.19 8.70
CA ASP A 55 -22.01 -6.83 9.92
C ASP A 55 -22.93 -8.05 9.66
N GLY A 56 -23.27 -8.29 8.39
CA GLY A 56 -24.20 -9.35 7.99
C GLY A 56 -25.67 -9.00 8.14
N VAL A 57 -26.00 -7.76 8.54
CA VAL A 57 -27.39 -7.26 8.59
C VAL A 57 -27.71 -6.43 7.37
N LYS A 58 -26.97 -5.33 7.17
CA LYS A 58 -27.17 -4.42 6.06
C LYS A 58 -26.23 -4.71 4.88
N TYR A 59 -25.00 -5.13 5.18
CA TYR A 59 -23.98 -5.41 4.18
C TYR A 59 -23.20 -6.69 4.49
N GLY A 60 -22.68 -7.30 3.41
CA GLY A 60 -21.76 -8.41 3.47
C GLY A 60 -22.40 -9.77 3.74
N TYR A 61 -21.53 -10.74 4.01
CA TYR A 61 -21.92 -12.10 4.32
C TYR A 61 -22.69 -12.20 5.64
N ARG A 62 -23.78 -12.97 5.66
CA ARG A 62 -24.55 -13.27 6.86
C ARG A 62 -24.47 -14.76 7.19
N ALA A 63 -24.04 -15.08 8.39
CA ALA A 63 -24.07 -16.43 8.90
C ALA A 63 -25.51 -16.91 9.10
N GLN A 64 -25.82 -18.13 8.64
CA GLN A 64 -27.18 -18.69 8.67
C GLN A 64 -27.54 -19.31 10.04
N ASP A 65 -26.54 -19.92 10.70
CA ASP A 65 -26.75 -20.70 11.92
C ASP A 65 -26.39 -19.87 13.17
N ALA A 66 -27.17 -18.84 13.47
CA ALA A 66 -26.95 -18.00 14.64
C ALA A 66 -28.19 -18.02 15.55
N GLU A 67 -27.98 -18.37 16.79
CA GLU A 67 -29.03 -18.45 17.82
C GLU A 67 -29.48 -17.08 18.32
N ASP A 68 -28.56 -16.09 18.32
CA ASP A 68 -28.79 -14.74 18.75
C ASP A 68 -28.03 -13.73 17.88
N LEU A 69 -28.36 -12.43 18.05
CA LEU A 69 -27.80 -11.34 17.27
C LEU A 69 -26.26 -11.22 17.44
N HIS A 70 -25.75 -11.39 18.65
CA HIS A 70 -24.33 -11.28 18.94
C HIS A 70 -23.53 -12.42 18.27
N THR A 71 -24.06 -13.63 18.34
CA THR A 71 -23.50 -14.80 17.66
C THR A 71 -23.55 -14.62 16.14
N MET A 72 -24.62 -14.05 15.62
CA MET A 72 -24.75 -13.74 14.19
C MET A 72 -23.66 -12.75 13.74
N TYR A 73 -23.43 -11.65 14.45
CA TYR A 73 -22.35 -10.72 14.15
C TYR A 73 -20.96 -11.37 14.19
N LYS A 74 -20.66 -12.11 15.25
CA LYS A 74 -19.39 -12.81 15.39
C LYS A 74 -19.13 -13.79 14.25
N ARG A 75 -20.10 -14.65 13.94
CA ARG A 75 -19.98 -15.65 12.88
C ARG A 75 -19.91 -15.00 11.50
N SER A 76 -20.74 -14.01 11.20
CA SER A 76 -20.71 -13.29 9.92
C SER A 76 -19.34 -12.68 9.66
N ARG A 77 -18.77 -11.98 10.62
CA ARG A 77 -17.44 -11.36 10.47
C ARG A 77 -16.30 -12.39 10.46
N SER A 78 -16.38 -13.44 11.27
CA SER A 78 -15.34 -14.47 11.32
C SER A 78 -15.30 -15.35 10.06
N GLN A 79 -16.44 -15.61 9.45
CA GLN A 79 -16.57 -16.43 8.24
C GLN A 79 -16.42 -15.58 6.96
N GLY A 80 -16.94 -14.36 6.98
CA GLY A 80 -16.96 -13.46 5.82
C GLY A 80 -15.62 -12.79 5.51
N PHE A 81 -14.71 -12.66 6.49
CA PHE A 81 -13.39 -12.08 6.28
C PHE A 81 -12.29 -13.12 6.27
N GLY A 82 -11.42 -13.04 5.27
CA GLY A 82 -10.20 -13.85 5.19
C GLY A 82 -9.15 -13.47 6.25
N PRO A 83 -8.11 -14.30 6.45
CA PRO A 83 -7.10 -14.10 7.50
C PRO A 83 -6.38 -12.75 7.41
N GLU A 84 -6.01 -12.31 6.21
CA GLU A 84 -5.31 -11.04 6.01
C GLU A 84 -6.20 -9.83 6.34
N VAL A 85 -7.47 -9.86 5.95
CA VAL A 85 -8.43 -8.78 6.28
C VAL A 85 -8.62 -8.68 7.78
N LYS A 86 -8.76 -9.82 8.48
CA LYS A 86 -8.86 -9.85 9.95
C LYS A 86 -7.61 -9.27 10.61
N ARG A 87 -6.43 -9.59 10.11
CA ARG A 87 -5.16 -9.03 10.60
C ARG A 87 -5.14 -7.50 10.47
N ARG A 88 -5.54 -6.97 9.32
CA ARG A 88 -5.62 -5.51 9.10
C ARG A 88 -6.65 -4.83 10.00
N ILE A 89 -7.82 -5.44 10.20
CA ILE A 89 -8.83 -4.92 11.13
C ILE A 89 -8.26 -4.86 12.56
N MET A 90 -7.59 -5.91 13.03
CA MET A 90 -6.99 -5.94 14.37
C MET A 90 -5.88 -4.90 14.53
N LEU A 91 -4.97 -4.80 13.56
CA LEU A 91 -3.92 -3.78 13.55
C LEU A 91 -4.52 -2.36 13.52
N GLY A 92 -5.53 -2.14 12.71
CA GLY A 92 -6.20 -0.84 12.62
C GLY A 92 -6.89 -0.45 13.91
N SER A 93 -7.59 -1.38 14.56
CA SER A 93 -8.21 -1.15 15.88
C SER A 93 -7.17 -0.78 16.93
N PHE A 94 -6.01 -1.42 16.92
CA PHE A 94 -4.89 -1.08 17.79
C PHE A 94 -4.36 0.34 17.50
N VAL A 95 -4.08 0.67 16.23
CA VAL A 95 -3.56 1.97 15.81
C VAL A 95 -4.52 3.11 16.14
N LEU A 96 -5.84 2.86 16.07
CA LEU A 96 -6.87 3.86 16.37
C LEU A 96 -7.24 3.95 17.86
N SER A 97 -6.69 3.08 18.72
CA SER A 97 -6.99 3.13 20.15
C SER A 97 -6.38 4.37 20.82
N SER A 98 -7.02 4.84 21.90
CA SER A 98 -6.71 6.12 22.56
C SER A 98 -5.24 6.29 22.98
N GLY A 99 -4.55 5.21 23.33
CA GLY A 99 -3.14 5.26 23.75
C GLY A 99 -2.15 5.31 22.58
N TYR A 100 -2.59 5.02 21.35
CA TYR A 100 -1.70 4.83 20.18
C TYR A 100 -2.04 5.72 18.98
N TYR A 101 -3.20 6.36 19.01
CA TYR A 101 -3.68 7.20 17.90
C TYR A 101 -2.67 8.27 17.49
N ASP A 102 -2.18 9.06 18.45
CA ASP A 102 -1.21 10.13 18.18
C ASP A 102 0.15 9.59 17.76
N ALA A 103 0.60 8.53 18.43
CA ALA A 103 1.92 7.95 18.23
C ALA A 103 2.05 7.23 16.87
N TYR A 104 0.98 6.64 16.37
CA TYR A 104 0.99 5.86 15.12
C TYR A 104 0.19 6.52 14.00
N TYR A 105 -1.11 6.72 14.17
CA TYR A 105 -1.98 7.19 13.09
C TYR A 105 -1.67 8.63 12.69
N LEU A 106 -1.66 9.58 13.62
CA LEU A 106 -1.33 10.96 13.32
C LEU A 106 0.12 11.12 12.84
N LYS A 107 1.05 10.36 13.40
CA LYS A 107 2.44 10.35 12.90
C LYS A 107 2.51 9.86 11.45
N ALA A 108 1.80 8.78 11.11
CA ALA A 108 1.74 8.27 9.74
C ALA A 108 1.12 9.30 8.77
N LEU A 109 0.06 10.01 9.17
CA LEU A 109 -0.51 11.08 8.35
C LEU A 109 0.48 12.24 8.11
N ARG A 110 1.28 12.61 9.10
CA ARG A 110 2.34 13.63 8.94
C ARG A 110 3.42 13.15 7.96
N VAL A 111 3.86 11.90 8.07
CA VAL A 111 4.83 11.32 7.12
C VAL A 111 4.25 11.23 5.71
N LYS A 112 2.97 10.84 5.56
CA LYS A 112 2.26 10.88 4.27
C LYS A 112 2.31 12.28 3.65
N ALA A 113 2.05 13.33 4.43
CA ALA A 113 2.10 14.71 3.94
C ALA A 113 3.51 15.12 3.48
N LEU A 114 4.56 14.66 4.17
CA LEU A 114 5.95 14.91 3.78
C LEU A 114 6.33 14.15 2.49
N ILE A 115 5.89 12.89 2.35
CA ILE A 115 6.08 12.12 1.11
C ILE A 115 5.39 12.83 -0.05
N LYS A 116 4.12 13.24 0.13
CA LYS A 116 3.41 14.00 -0.90
C LYS A 116 4.15 15.27 -1.29
N LYS A 117 4.63 16.05 -0.33
CA LYS A 117 5.39 17.27 -0.58
C LYS A 117 6.65 17.01 -1.41
N ALA A 118 7.38 15.91 -1.14
CA ALA A 118 8.56 15.54 -1.93
C ALA A 118 8.21 15.25 -3.40
N PHE A 119 7.08 14.60 -3.67
CA PHE A 119 6.58 14.43 -5.03
C PHE A 119 6.13 15.75 -5.67
N ASP A 120 5.43 16.62 -4.93
CA ASP A 120 4.99 17.93 -5.44
C ASP A 120 6.23 18.79 -5.84
N GLU A 121 7.30 18.75 -5.06
CA GLU A 121 8.57 19.42 -5.37
C GLU A 121 9.25 18.82 -6.62
N ALA A 122 9.23 17.49 -6.79
CA ALA A 122 9.73 16.84 -7.98
C ALA A 122 8.93 17.24 -9.23
N PHE A 123 7.61 17.22 -9.15
CA PHE A 123 6.72 17.61 -10.26
C PHE A 123 6.68 19.11 -10.55
N ALA A 124 7.24 19.95 -9.68
CA ALA A 124 7.51 21.34 -10.04
C ALA A 124 8.66 21.47 -11.08
N LYS A 125 9.48 20.44 -11.24
CA LYS A 125 10.63 20.41 -12.16
C LYS A 125 10.45 19.39 -13.29
N TYR A 126 9.80 18.26 -13.04
CA TYR A 126 9.67 17.15 -13.96
C TYR A 126 8.23 16.89 -14.36
N ASP A 127 7.99 16.50 -15.60
CA ASP A 127 6.65 16.15 -16.12
C ASP A 127 6.25 14.72 -15.74
N VAL A 128 7.23 13.80 -15.68
CA VAL A 128 7.02 12.36 -15.43
C VAL A 128 8.15 11.82 -14.56
N ILE A 129 7.81 10.86 -13.69
CA ILE A 129 8.78 10.08 -12.92
C ILE A 129 8.77 8.65 -13.46
N LEU A 130 9.94 8.15 -13.84
CA LEU A 130 10.16 6.79 -14.33
C LEU A 130 10.79 5.93 -13.23
N GLY A 131 10.27 4.73 -13.01
CA GLY A 131 10.82 3.81 -12.02
C GLY A 131 10.37 2.36 -12.22
N PRO A 132 11.00 1.40 -11.53
CA PRO A 132 10.55 0.01 -11.54
C PRO A 132 9.21 -0.14 -10.81
N VAL A 133 8.40 -1.11 -11.24
CA VAL A 133 7.10 -1.40 -10.60
C VAL A 133 7.24 -2.40 -9.44
N ALA A 134 8.13 -3.38 -9.59
CA ALA A 134 8.31 -4.44 -8.60
C ALA A 134 9.80 -4.74 -8.37
N PRO A 135 10.19 -5.17 -7.14
CA PRO A 135 11.57 -5.52 -6.82
C PRO A 135 12.01 -6.89 -7.37
N THR A 136 11.07 -7.76 -7.69
CA THR A 136 11.30 -9.16 -8.13
C THR A 136 10.32 -9.55 -9.21
N THR A 137 10.61 -10.68 -9.89
CA THR A 137 9.64 -11.35 -10.78
C THR A 137 8.39 -11.78 -10.02
N ALA A 138 7.32 -12.07 -10.76
CA ALA A 138 6.07 -12.56 -10.20
C ALA A 138 6.31 -13.78 -9.28
N PRO A 139 5.75 -13.81 -8.08
CA PRO A 139 5.89 -14.94 -7.16
C PRO A 139 5.11 -16.16 -7.70
N LYS A 140 5.55 -17.35 -7.28
CA LYS A 140 4.75 -18.58 -7.56
C LYS A 140 3.42 -18.51 -6.84
N LEU A 141 2.38 -19.06 -7.45
CA LEU A 141 1.04 -19.13 -6.85
C LEU A 141 1.11 -19.74 -5.43
N GLY A 142 0.49 -19.07 -4.48
CA GLY A 142 0.44 -19.50 -3.07
C GLY A 142 1.67 -19.19 -2.23
N SER A 143 2.81 -18.76 -2.81
CA SER A 143 4.04 -18.51 -2.05
C SER A 143 4.02 -17.18 -1.24
N SER A 144 3.21 -16.22 -1.64
CA SER A 144 3.11 -14.90 -0.99
C SER A 144 2.46 -14.94 0.38
N LEU A 145 1.67 -15.98 0.68
CA LEU A 145 0.97 -16.13 1.97
C LEU A 145 1.88 -16.65 3.10
N ALA A 146 3.04 -17.21 2.75
CA ALA A 146 3.96 -17.82 3.72
C ALA A 146 4.76 -16.79 4.54
N ASP A 147 5.01 -15.59 3.98
CA ASP A 147 5.78 -14.53 4.62
C ASP A 147 5.14 -13.16 4.35
N PRO A 148 4.36 -12.63 5.31
CA PRO A 148 3.71 -11.33 5.18
C PRO A 148 4.68 -10.16 4.99
N ILE A 149 5.86 -10.21 5.62
CA ILE A 149 6.86 -9.13 5.52
C ILE A 149 7.41 -9.08 4.10
N LYS A 150 7.74 -10.23 3.52
CA LYS A 150 8.21 -10.32 2.14
C LYS A 150 7.15 -9.84 1.14
N MET A 151 5.88 -10.15 1.40
CA MET A 151 4.76 -9.66 0.61
C MET A 151 4.69 -8.13 0.66
N TYR A 152 4.77 -7.54 1.86
CA TYR A 152 4.71 -6.07 2.04
C TYR A 152 5.90 -5.35 1.39
N LEU A 153 7.09 -5.93 1.41
CA LEU A 153 8.27 -5.39 0.73
C LEU A 153 8.14 -5.40 -0.80
N GLY A 154 7.26 -6.24 -1.34
CA GLY A 154 6.93 -6.24 -2.77
C GLY A 154 6.33 -4.94 -3.28
N ASP A 155 5.69 -4.17 -2.41
CA ASP A 155 4.97 -2.94 -2.75
C ASP A 155 5.84 -1.66 -2.68
N ILE A 156 7.14 -1.80 -2.41
CA ILE A 156 8.06 -0.68 -2.11
C ILE A 156 8.04 0.45 -3.15
N TYR A 157 7.84 0.14 -4.43
CA TYR A 157 7.85 1.12 -5.51
C TYR A 157 6.48 1.72 -5.81
N THR A 158 5.38 1.07 -5.41
CA THR A 158 4.00 1.49 -5.74
C THR A 158 3.31 2.25 -4.61
N ILE A 159 3.67 1.97 -3.37
CA ILE A 159 3.02 2.55 -2.18
C ILE A 159 3.18 4.06 -2.09
N SER A 160 4.36 4.59 -2.41
CA SER A 160 4.65 6.03 -2.32
C SER A 160 3.75 6.86 -3.23
N ILE A 161 3.45 6.36 -4.43
CA ILE A 161 2.55 6.98 -5.40
C ILE A 161 1.12 7.04 -4.83
N ASN A 162 0.66 5.94 -4.22
CA ASN A 162 -0.65 5.89 -3.56
C ASN A 162 -0.74 6.86 -2.37
N LEU A 163 0.30 6.96 -1.55
CA LEU A 163 0.35 7.91 -0.43
C LEU A 163 0.32 9.36 -0.91
N ALA A 164 1.00 9.66 -2.01
CA ALA A 164 1.01 10.99 -2.60
C ALA A 164 -0.28 11.33 -3.35
N GLY A 165 -1.13 10.34 -3.68
CA GLY A 165 -2.37 10.53 -4.44
C GLY A 165 -2.13 10.87 -5.91
N LEU A 166 -1.10 10.28 -6.50
CA LEU A 166 -0.70 10.53 -7.88
C LEU A 166 -1.22 9.44 -8.83
N PRO A 167 -1.53 9.78 -10.07
CA PRO A 167 -1.80 8.79 -11.10
C PRO A 167 -0.51 8.04 -11.47
N GLY A 168 -0.66 6.77 -11.87
CA GLY A 168 0.46 5.95 -12.33
C GLY A 168 0.03 5.02 -13.45
N ILE A 169 0.96 4.68 -14.33
CA ILE A 169 0.77 3.70 -15.39
C ILE A 169 1.93 2.71 -15.39
N SER A 170 1.62 1.44 -15.55
CA SER A 170 2.61 0.38 -15.78
C SER A 170 2.60 -0.01 -17.24
N VAL A 171 3.75 0.02 -17.86
CA VAL A 171 3.95 -0.37 -19.26
C VAL A 171 5.01 -1.47 -19.35
N PRO A 172 4.89 -2.43 -20.26
CA PRO A 172 5.94 -3.39 -20.54
C PRO A 172 7.21 -2.70 -21.10
N CYS A 173 8.39 -3.16 -20.68
CA CYS A 173 9.65 -2.66 -21.19
C CYS A 173 10.63 -3.82 -21.45
#